data_c427d95112d2bb5b13bcc49a587ba8ec
#
_entry.id   c427d95112d2bb5b13bcc49a587ba8ec
#
_cell.length_a   1.000
_cell.length_b   1.000
_cell.length_c   1.000
_cell.angle_alpha   90.00
_cell.angle_beta   90.00
_cell.angle_gamma   90.00
#
_symmetry.space_group_name_H-M   'P 1'
#
loop_
_entity.id
_entity.type
_entity.pdbx_description
1 polymer ?
#
loop_
_entity_poly.entity_id
_entity_poly.type
_entity_poly.pdbx_seq_one_letter_code
_entity_poly.pdbx_strand_id
1 'polypeptide(L)'
;MTARGPEFRDVMAHLNSGLRNAFNLAPSEPVRGVQSWSGDDDYKVVVVSGSGTAAMEMVIANRFRSNDLVLVPTNGKFGERVAEMCQRFCNVKHLKYDWGRAFDLYELERQLERGCYESLLICHNETSTGITQDAAAIAEMCARHNTSFILDGITSVGGMPVHPTEWKAEAVVVGAQKCTAGPSGIAAIAINSNFIERVHAIRDQGDSNPNY
;
A
#
# COMPACT_ATOMS: atom_id res chain seq x y z
N MET A 1 1.56 -0.75 -32.08
CA MET A 1 1.35 -1.79 -31.05
C MET A 1 -0.08 -1.69 -30.54
N THR A 2 -0.89 -2.73 -30.64
CA THR A 2 -2.26 -2.72 -30.10
C THR A 2 -2.24 -3.23 -28.65
N ALA A 3 -3.06 -2.66 -27.79
CA ALA A 3 -3.13 -3.05 -26.37
C ALA A 3 -3.52 -4.54 -26.11
N ARG A 4 -3.82 -5.29 -27.16
CA ARG A 4 -4.14 -6.74 -27.12
C ARG A 4 -3.17 -7.60 -27.93
N GLY A 5 -2.17 -6.98 -28.58
CA GLY A 5 -1.16 -7.69 -29.38
C GLY A 5 -0.17 -8.48 -28.52
N PRO A 6 0.50 -9.48 -29.11
CA PRO A 6 1.52 -10.27 -28.38
C PRO A 6 2.65 -9.39 -27.85
N GLU A 7 3.16 -8.45 -28.63
CA GLU A 7 4.22 -7.51 -28.21
C GLU A 7 3.84 -6.70 -26.97
N PHE A 8 2.59 -6.24 -26.86
CA PHE A 8 2.14 -5.52 -25.66
C PHE A 8 2.08 -6.44 -24.43
N ARG A 9 1.67 -7.70 -24.64
CA ARG A 9 1.66 -8.69 -23.54
C ARG A 9 3.07 -8.97 -23.02
N ASP A 10 4.03 -9.07 -23.91
CA ASP A 10 5.45 -9.29 -23.53
C ASP A 10 6.00 -8.09 -22.73
N VAL A 11 5.69 -6.87 -23.15
CA VAL A 11 6.04 -5.64 -22.40
C VAL A 11 5.41 -5.65 -21.00
N MET A 12 4.12 -6.00 -20.90
CA MET A 12 3.44 -6.08 -19.60
C MET A 12 3.98 -7.19 -18.71
N ALA A 13 4.40 -8.32 -19.29
CA ALA A 13 5.05 -9.41 -18.57
C ALA A 13 6.37 -8.96 -17.95
N HIS A 14 7.22 -8.29 -18.72
CA HIS A 14 8.49 -7.75 -18.23
C HIS A 14 8.27 -6.69 -17.14
N LEU A 15 7.29 -5.78 -17.34
CA LEU A 15 6.95 -4.77 -16.35
C LEU A 15 6.48 -5.40 -15.04
N ASN A 16 5.59 -6.40 -15.11
CA ASN A 16 5.11 -7.09 -13.93
C ASN A 16 6.23 -7.83 -13.18
N SER A 17 7.09 -8.54 -13.91
CA SER A 17 8.25 -9.23 -13.34
C SER A 17 9.20 -8.24 -12.64
N GLY A 18 9.51 -7.11 -13.28
CA GLY A 18 10.34 -6.06 -12.70
C GLY A 18 9.73 -5.43 -11.45
N LEU A 19 8.43 -5.17 -11.47
CA LEU A 19 7.71 -4.62 -10.31
C LEU A 19 7.65 -5.62 -9.15
N ARG A 20 7.39 -6.92 -9.43
CA ARG A 20 7.40 -7.95 -8.39
C ARG A 20 8.78 -8.05 -7.72
N ASN A 21 9.84 -8.01 -8.52
CA ASN A 21 11.19 -7.95 -7.98
C ASN A 21 11.43 -6.68 -7.14
N ALA A 22 10.97 -5.51 -7.59
CA ALA A 22 11.09 -4.27 -6.83
C ALA A 22 10.34 -4.30 -5.49
N PHE A 23 9.19 -4.99 -5.43
CA PHE A 23 8.43 -5.24 -4.21
C PHE A 23 8.96 -6.42 -3.38
N ASN A 24 10.01 -7.10 -3.84
CA ASN A 24 10.54 -8.31 -3.19
C ASN A 24 9.47 -9.43 -3.06
N LEU A 25 8.69 -9.60 -4.12
CA LEU A 25 7.67 -10.64 -4.25
C LEU A 25 8.20 -11.81 -5.10
N ALA A 26 7.64 -13.00 -4.91
CA ALA A 26 7.97 -14.17 -5.71
C ALA A 26 7.75 -13.90 -7.21
N PRO A 27 8.55 -14.51 -8.12
CA PRO A 27 8.32 -14.43 -9.56
C PRO A 27 6.90 -14.89 -9.91
N SER A 28 6.32 -14.30 -10.96
CA SER A 28 5.02 -14.74 -11.49
C SER A 28 5.16 -15.27 -12.90
N GLU A 29 4.42 -16.33 -13.23
CA GLU A 29 4.29 -16.84 -14.57
C GLU A 29 3.07 -16.21 -15.26
N PRO A 30 3.16 -15.88 -16.57
CA PRO A 30 2.02 -15.38 -17.32
C PRO A 30 0.99 -16.50 -17.51
N VAL A 31 -0.21 -16.30 -17.00
CA VAL A 31 -1.32 -17.24 -17.23
C VAL A 31 -1.87 -17.05 -18.64
N ARG A 32 -1.76 -18.09 -19.50
CA ARG A 32 -2.27 -18.04 -20.87
C ARG A 32 -3.76 -17.75 -20.90
N GLY A 33 -4.14 -16.70 -21.62
CA GLY A 33 -5.55 -16.35 -21.86
C GLY A 33 -6.24 -15.50 -20.81
N VAL A 34 -5.54 -15.12 -19.72
CA VAL A 34 -6.07 -14.26 -18.66
C VAL A 34 -5.13 -13.07 -18.47
N GLN A 35 -5.70 -11.88 -18.25
CA GLN A 35 -4.91 -10.67 -17.90
C GLN A 35 -4.49 -10.64 -16.43
N SER A 36 -4.40 -11.80 -15.78
CA SER A 36 -3.97 -11.92 -14.39
C SER A 36 -2.61 -12.60 -14.30
N TRP A 37 -1.75 -12.03 -13.49
CA TRP A 37 -0.43 -12.54 -13.17
C TRP A 37 -0.48 -13.07 -11.74
N SER A 38 -0.38 -14.37 -11.57
CA SER A 38 -0.27 -15.00 -10.24
C SER A 38 1.17 -15.45 -10.01
N GLY A 39 1.77 -15.07 -8.89
CA GLY A 39 3.00 -15.66 -8.37
C GLY A 39 2.66 -16.75 -7.34
N ASP A 40 3.69 -17.42 -6.85
CA ASP A 40 3.57 -18.40 -5.74
C ASP A 40 3.25 -17.73 -4.40
N ASP A 41 3.32 -16.41 -4.35
CA ASP A 41 2.86 -15.60 -3.23
C ASP A 41 1.41 -15.11 -3.45
N ASP A 42 0.78 -14.65 -2.39
CA ASP A 42 -0.60 -14.18 -2.34
C ASP A 42 -0.80 -12.79 -2.95
N TYR A 43 0.21 -12.21 -3.64
CA TYR A 43 0.15 -10.82 -4.09
C TYR A 43 -0.16 -10.66 -5.58
N LYS A 44 -0.98 -9.65 -5.89
CA LYS A 44 -1.16 -9.09 -7.23
C LYS A 44 -0.54 -7.72 -7.33
N VAL A 45 0.11 -7.43 -8.46
CA VAL A 45 0.66 -6.11 -8.76
C VAL A 45 -0.22 -5.43 -9.78
N VAL A 46 -0.74 -4.25 -9.43
CA VAL A 46 -1.59 -3.41 -10.27
C VAL A 46 -0.80 -2.18 -10.71
N VAL A 47 -0.72 -1.95 -12.00
CA VAL A 47 -0.09 -0.74 -12.57
C VAL A 47 -1.15 0.35 -12.74
N VAL A 48 -0.86 1.54 -12.24
CA VAL A 48 -1.75 2.69 -12.23
C VAL A 48 -1.15 3.80 -13.10
N SER A 49 -1.94 4.29 -14.06
CA SER A 49 -1.61 5.54 -14.77
C SER A 49 -1.95 6.72 -13.86
N GLY A 50 -0.94 7.27 -13.19
CA GLY A 50 -1.12 8.33 -12.21
C GLY A 50 0.09 8.50 -11.30
N SER A 51 -0.03 9.39 -10.33
CA SER A 51 1.00 9.60 -9.31
C SER A 51 0.92 8.55 -8.19
N GLY A 52 1.98 8.40 -7.42
CA GLY A 52 1.93 7.60 -6.18
C GLY A 52 0.83 8.07 -5.22
N THR A 53 0.55 9.38 -5.16
CA THR A 53 -0.58 9.93 -4.37
C THR A 53 -1.93 9.41 -4.88
N ALA A 54 -2.13 9.36 -6.20
CA ALA A 54 -3.36 8.81 -6.79
C ALA A 54 -3.49 7.31 -6.50
N ALA A 55 -2.38 6.58 -6.52
CA ALA A 55 -2.38 5.15 -6.16
C ALA A 55 -2.70 4.93 -4.66
N MET A 56 -2.17 5.77 -3.75
CA MET A 56 -2.56 5.74 -2.33
C MET A 56 -4.04 6.05 -2.13
N GLU A 57 -4.58 7.06 -2.81
CA GLU A 57 -6.00 7.39 -2.75
C GLU A 57 -6.86 6.25 -3.27
N MET A 58 -6.43 5.57 -4.35
CA MET A 58 -7.09 4.38 -4.89
C MET A 58 -7.13 3.23 -3.87
N VAL A 59 -6.02 2.97 -3.15
CA VAL A 59 -5.97 1.97 -2.07
C VAL A 59 -6.99 2.33 -0.99
N ILE A 60 -6.94 3.56 -0.49
CA ILE A 60 -7.79 4.03 0.62
C ILE A 60 -9.27 3.99 0.24
N ALA A 61 -9.62 4.53 -0.93
CA ALA A 61 -11.00 4.64 -1.40
C ALA A 61 -11.67 3.27 -1.65
N ASN A 62 -10.90 2.24 -2.02
CA ASN A 62 -11.42 0.90 -2.25
C ASN A 62 -11.43 0.03 -0.99
N ARG A 63 -10.54 0.30 -0.01
CA ARG A 63 -10.32 -0.54 1.17
C ARG A 63 -11.25 -0.21 2.33
N PHE A 64 -11.67 1.05 2.45
CA PHE A 64 -12.36 1.55 3.63
C PHE A 64 -13.79 1.98 3.37
N ARG A 65 -14.62 1.84 4.43
CA ARG A 65 -15.96 2.37 4.56
C ARG A 65 -15.95 3.61 5.47
N SER A 66 -17.00 4.40 5.39
CA SER A 66 -17.16 5.61 6.18
C SER A 66 -17.15 5.40 7.71
N ASN A 67 -17.52 4.20 8.17
CA ASN A 67 -17.54 3.83 9.58
C ASN A 67 -16.28 3.08 10.05
N ASP A 68 -15.37 2.70 9.16
CA ASP A 68 -14.11 2.09 9.54
C ASP A 68 -13.25 3.09 10.32
N LEU A 69 -12.52 2.61 11.32
CA LEU A 69 -11.56 3.41 12.08
C LEU A 69 -10.14 3.00 11.72
N VAL A 70 -9.34 3.95 11.25
CA VAL A 70 -7.97 3.73 10.79
C VAL A 70 -6.99 4.49 11.67
N LEU A 71 -5.87 3.86 12.05
CA LEU A 71 -4.78 4.49 12.77
C LEU A 71 -3.73 4.99 11.76
N VAL A 72 -3.42 6.29 11.81
CA VAL A 72 -2.41 6.90 10.93
C VAL A 72 -1.41 7.69 11.78
N PRO A 73 -0.26 7.09 12.12
CA PRO A 73 0.85 7.81 12.74
C PRO A 73 1.59 8.64 11.69
N THR A 74 1.98 9.86 12.05
CA THR A 74 2.65 10.80 11.13
C THR A 74 3.77 11.56 11.83
N ASN A 75 4.87 11.81 11.08
CA ASN A 75 6.01 12.60 11.53
C ASN A 75 6.60 13.47 10.42
N GLY A 76 5.76 13.79 9.42
CA GLY A 76 6.12 14.65 8.30
C GLY A 76 4.98 14.82 7.29
N LYS A 77 5.27 15.52 6.21
CA LYS A 77 4.27 16.00 5.25
C LYS A 77 3.54 14.91 4.49
N PHE A 78 4.23 13.81 4.15
CA PHE A 78 3.62 12.75 3.35
C PHE A 78 2.71 11.86 4.22
N GLY A 79 3.13 11.57 5.46
CA GLY A 79 2.26 10.92 6.44
C GLY A 79 1.00 11.74 6.73
N GLU A 80 1.12 13.06 6.93
CA GLU A 80 -0.03 13.96 7.11
C GLU A 80 -0.98 13.92 5.91
N ARG A 81 -0.45 13.87 4.67
CA ARG A 81 -1.26 13.73 3.45
C ARG A 81 -2.03 12.42 3.42
N VAL A 82 -1.41 11.31 3.86
CA VAL A 82 -2.11 10.02 3.98
C VAL A 82 -3.27 10.14 4.98
N ALA A 83 -3.05 10.76 6.14
CA ALA A 83 -4.11 10.99 7.12
C ALA A 83 -5.25 11.86 6.54
N GLU A 84 -4.92 12.95 5.83
CA GLU A 84 -5.89 13.81 5.15
C GLU A 84 -6.70 13.06 4.07
N MET A 85 -6.06 12.15 3.32
CA MET A 85 -6.77 11.31 2.35
C MET A 85 -7.72 10.33 3.06
N CYS A 86 -7.27 9.63 4.10
CA CYS A 86 -8.13 8.71 4.85
C CYS A 86 -9.37 9.40 5.43
N GLN A 87 -9.25 10.64 5.92
CA GLN A 87 -10.37 11.41 6.49
C GLN A 87 -11.51 11.68 5.50
N ARG A 88 -11.27 11.55 4.19
CA ARG A 88 -12.31 11.70 3.16
C ARG A 88 -13.17 10.45 3.00
N PHE A 89 -12.67 9.29 3.43
CA PHE A 89 -13.27 7.99 3.17
C PHE A 89 -13.68 7.24 4.44
N CYS A 90 -13.01 7.51 5.58
CA CYS A 90 -13.22 6.78 6.82
C CYS A 90 -12.90 7.64 8.06
N ASN A 91 -13.15 7.08 9.25
CA ASN A 91 -12.75 7.69 10.51
C ASN A 91 -11.25 7.49 10.74
N VAL A 92 -10.55 8.52 11.21
CA VAL A 92 -9.11 8.48 11.39
C VAL A 92 -8.72 8.83 12.83
N LYS A 93 -8.00 7.93 13.48
CA LYS A 93 -7.18 8.25 14.63
C LYS A 93 -5.83 8.74 14.14
N HIS A 94 -5.65 10.05 14.03
CA HIS A 94 -4.41 10.67 13.62
C HIS A 94 -3.47 10.78 14.83
N LEU A 95 -2.38 10.03 14.85
CA LEU A 95 -1.35 10.06 15.90
C LEU A 95 -0.15 10.88 15.40
N LYS A 96 0.02 12.09 15.94
CA LYS A 96 1.06 13.01 15.49
C LYS A 96 2.31 12.90 16.35
N TYR A 97 3.43 12.67 15.69
CA TYR A 97 4.78 12.77 16.26
C TYR A 97 5.49 14.01 15.75
N ASP A 98 6.49 14.46 16.47
CA ASP A 98 7.33 15.58 16.02
C ASP A 98 8.00 15.27 14.69
N TRP A 99 8.02 16.19 13.78
CA TRP A 99 8.71 16.06 12.50
C TRP A 99 10.20 15.76 12.74
N GLY A 100 10.74 14.80 11.99
CA GLY A 100 12.13 14.37 12.11
C GLY A 100 12.41 13.39 13.24
N ARG A 101 11.39 12.87 13.92
CA ARG A 101 11.50 11.79 14.88
C ARG A 101 10.83 10.52 14.37
N ALA A 102 11.43 9.36 14.65
CA ALA A 102 10.76 8.08 14.44
C ALA A 102 9.54 7.95 15.36
N PHE A 103 8.60 7.08 15.00
CA PHE A 103 7.45 6.77 15.86
C PHE A 103 7.92 6.15 17.18
N ASP A 104 7.27 6.53 18.27
CA ASP A 104 7.39 5.83 19.54
C ASP A 104 6.58 4.51 19.44
N LEU A 105 7.31 3.40 19.31
CA LEU A 105 6.68 2.09 19.11
C LEU A 105 5.89 1.65 20.33
N TYR A 106 6.29 2.03 21.54
CA TYR A 106 5.56 1.72 22.75
C TYR A 106 4.22 2.46 22.80
N GLU A 107 4.20 3.74 22.45
CA GLU A 107 2.97 4.51 22.35
C GLU A 107 2.06 3.98 21.25
N LEU A 108 2.64 3.62 20.09
CA LEU A 108 1.90 3.06 18.96
C LEU A 108 1.22 1.74 19.35
N GLU A 109 1.94 0.84 20.02
CA GLU A 109 1.38 -0.43 20.50
C GLU A 109 0.25 -0.21 21.50
N ARG A 110 0.41 0.73 22.43
CA ARG A 110 -0.67 1.09 23.37
C ARG A 110 -1.92 1.64 22.67
N GLN A 111 -1.78 2.30 21.53
CA GLN A 111 -2.95 2.70 20.74
C GLN A 111 -3.64 1.47 20.14
N LEU A 112 -2.88 0.53 19.58
CA LEU A 112 -3.43 -0.71 19.03
C LEU A 112 -4.12 -1.56 20.10
N GLU A 113 -3.58 -1.65 21.31
CA GLU A 113 -4.21 -2.35 22.45
C GLU A 113 -5.57 -1.76 22.86
N ARG A 114 -5.73 -0.45 22.75
CA ARG A 114 -6.90 0.29 23.23
C ARG A 114 -8.00 0.46 22.19
N GLY A 115 -7.66 0.32 20.92
CA GLY A 115 -8.55 0.60 19.81
C GLY A 115 -8.83 -0.63 18.96
N CYS A 116 -10.00 -0.65 18.35
CA CYS A 116 -10.35 -1.63 17.32
C CYS A 116 -10.14 -0.94 15.97
N TYR A 117 -8.91 -0.97 15.46
CA TYR A 117 -8.59 -0.35 14.18
C TYR A 117 -8.74 -1.37 13.04
N GLU A 118 -9.42 -0.98 11.98
CA GLU A 118 -9.50 -1.76 10.75
C GLU A 118 -8.13 -1.89 10.09
N SER A 119 -7.35 -0.81 10.09
CA SER A 119 -6.00 -0.78 9.53
C SER A 119 -5.12 0.23 10.22
N LEU A 120 -3.81 0.00 10.12
CA LEU A 120 -2.76 0.97 10.39
C LEU A 120 -2.05 1.31 9.07
N LEU A 121 -1.98 2.60 8.72
CA LEU A 121 -1.28 3.09 7.54
C LEU A 121 -0.09 3.94 7.94
N ILE A 122 1.08 3.68 7.33
CA ILE A 122 2.27 4.50 7.53
C ILE A 122 2.90 4.95 6.22
N CYS A 123 3.56 6.11 6.25
CA CYS A 123 4.60 6.46 5.30
C CYS A 123 5.91 5.81 5.76
N HIS A 124 6.43 4.84 5.00
CA HIS A 124 7.62 4.07 5.39
C HIS A 124 8.86 4.94 5.46
N ASN A 125 9.12 5.69 4.39
CA ASN A 125 10.22 6.64 4.33
C ASN A 125 9.66 8.05 4.10
N GLU A 126 9.66 8.85 5.17
CA GLU A 126 9.15 10.22 5.16
C GLU A 126 10.21 11.18 4.60
N THR A 127 10.12 11.45 3.30
CA THR A 127 11.14 12.23 2.59
C THR A 127 11.17 13.72 2.97
N SER A 128 10.09 14.25 3.56
CA SER A 128 10.09 15.63 4.04
C SER A 128 10.96 15.84 5.28
N THR A 129 11.26 14.76 6.01
CA THR A 129 12.07 14.78 7.23
C THR A 129 13.27 13.85 7.20
N GLY A 130 13.36 12.95 6.20
CA GLY A 130 14.45 11.97 6.07
C GLY A 130 14.36 10.79 7.03
N ILE A 131 13.20 10.55 7.66
CA ILE A 131 13.01 9.47 8.63
C ILE A 131 12.43 8.23 7.96
N THR A 132 13.02 7.08 8.23
CA THR A 132 12.48 5.76 7.88
C THR A 132 11.94 5.08 9.13
N GLN A 133 10.74 4.52 9.04
CA GLN A 133 10.09 3.80 10.13
C GLN A 133 10.52 2.33 10.16
N ASP A 134 10.51 1.73 11.33
CA ASP A 134 10.67 0.27 11.48
C ASP A 134 9.37 -0.44 11.09
N ALA A 135 9.19 -0.64 9.77
CA ALA A 135 7.98 -1.26 9.23
C ALA A 135 7.83 -2.72 9.68
N ALA A 136 8.93 -3.43 9.92
CA ALA A 136 8.89 -4.81 10.40
C ALA A 136 8.29 -4.90 11.81
N ALA A 137 8.80 -4.10 12.75
CA ALA A 137 8.26 -4.05 14.12
C ALA A 137 6.79 -3.59 14.13
N ILE A 138 6.43 -2.60 13.31
CA ILE A 138 5.05 -2.11 13.20
C ILE A 138 4.12 -3.20 12.64
N ALA A 139 4.56 -3.94 11.62
CA ALA A 139 3.79 -5.04 11.04
C ALA A 139 3.53 -6.17 12.05
N GLU A 140 4.53 -6.51 12.86
CA GLU A 140 4.38 -7.48 13.95
C GLU A 140 3.35 -7.02 15.00
N MET A 141 3.36 -5.73 15.35
CA MET A 141 2.34 -5.15 16.23
C MET A 141 0.95 -5.27 15.62
N CYS A 142 0.79 -4.91 14.36
CA CYS A 142 -0.48 -5.03 13.64
C CYS A 142 -1.01 -6.47 13.67
N ALA A 143 -0.15 -7.46 13.43
CA ALA A 143 -0.50 -8.86 13.47
C ALA A 143 -0.95 -9.32 14.86
N ARG A 144 -0.29 -8.86 15.94
CA ARG A 144 -0.69 -9.18 17.33
C ARG A 144 -2.07 -8.63 17.69
N HIS A 145 -2.45 -7.50 17.11
CA HIS A 145 -3.70 -6.79 17.43
C HIS A 145 -4.81 -6.94 16.38
N ASN A 146 -4.66 -7.90 15.42
CA ASN A 146 -5.62 -8.13 14.33
C ASN A 146 -5.95 -6.85 13.54
N THR A 147 -4.98 -5.98 13.38
CA THR A 147 -5.10 -4.74 12.60
C THR A 147 -4.39 -4.95 11.26
N SER A 148 -5.04 -4.63 10.14
CA SER A 148 -4.37 -4.75 8.86
C SER A 148 -3.29 -3.67 8.68
N PHE A 149 -2.27 -3.97 7.87
CA PHE A 149 -1.13 -3.08 7.64
C PHE A 149 -1.06 -2.63 6.19
N ILE A 150 -1.00 -1.31 5.97
CA ILE A 150 -0.87 -0.70 4.64
C ILE A 150 0.32 0.24 4.64
N LEU A 151 1.14 0.14 3.59
CA LEU A 151 2.41 0.84 3.48
C LEU A 151 2.43 1.82 2.30
N ASP A 152 2.60 3.10 2.59
CA ASP A 152 3.12 4.04 1.60
C ASP A 152 4.61 3.78 1.42
N GLY A 153 4.94 2.98 0.40
CA GLY A 153 6.28 2.61 -0.01
C GLY A 153 6.81 3.45 -1.18
N ILE A 154 6.16 4.58 -1.50
CA ILE A 154 6.46 5.40 -2.68
C ILE A 154 7.95 5.71 -2.80
N THR A 155 8.62 5.97 -1.70
CA THR A 155 10.04 6.34 -1.67
C THR A 155 10.94 5.28 -1.04
N SER A 156 10.42 4.13 -0.66
CA SER A 156 11.20 3.04 -0.08
C SER A 156 11.36 1.84 -1.01
N VAL A 157 10.31 1.49 -1.76
CA VAL A 157 10.38 0.37 -2.73
C VAL A 157 11.43 0.65 -3.80
N GLY A 158 12.35 -0.28 -3.97
CA GLY A 158 13.49 -0.16 -4.88
C GLY A 158 14.70 0.60 -4.31
N GLY A 159 14.57 1.25 -3.15
CA GLY A 159 15.66 2.01 -2.50
C GLY A 159 16.11 1.40 -1.17
N MET A 160 15.26 0.61 -0.54
CA MET A 160 15.56 -0.10 0.70
C MET A 160 14.75 -1.40 0.78
N PRO A 161 15.08 -2.34 1.69
CA PRO A 161 14.32 -3.57 1.87
C PRO A 161 12.86 -3.28 2.22
N VAL A 162 11.95 -3.87 1.45
CA VAL A 162 10.51 -3.89 1.70
C VAL A 162 10.06 -5.34 1.53
N HIS A 163 9.41 -5.90 2.52
CA HIS A 163 9.06 -7.33 2.59
C HIS A 163 7.54 -7.52 2.78
N PRO A 164 6.69 -7.27 1.76
CA PRO A 164 5.24 -7.29 1.92
C PRO A 164 4.72 -8.62 2.46
N THR A 165 5.27 -9.74 1.99
CA THR A 165 4.87 -11.10 2.40
C THR A 165 5.17 -11.37 3.87
N GLU A 166 6.39 -11.04 4.32
CA GLU A 166 6.80 -11.21 5.72
C GLU A 166 5.99 -10.31 6.66
N TRP A 167 5.77 -9.07 6.23
CA TRP A 167 5.02 -8.06 6.98
C TRP A 167 3.50 -8.23 6.88
N LYS A 168 3.03 -9.15 6.03
CA LYS A 168 1.60 -9.36 5.73
C LYS A 168 0.90 -8.04 5.37
N ALA A 169 1.61 -7.13 4.70
CA ALA A 169 1.06 -5.84 4.30
C ALA A 169 -0.05 -6.04 3.27
N GLU A 170 -1.28 -5.60 3.56
CA GLU A 170 -2.40 -5.77 2.64
C GLU A 170 -2.22 -5.00 1.34
N ALA A 171 -1.58 -3.84 1.41
CA ALA A 171 -1.22 -3.06 0.25
C ALA A 171 0.12 -2.34 0.45
N VAL A 172 0.92 -2.27 -0.61
CA VAL A 172 2.15 -1.46 -0.69
C VAL A 172 2.13 -0.66 -1.98
N VAL A 173 2.36 0.64 -1.89
CA VAL A 173 2.34 1.55 -3.05
C VAL A 173 3.74 2.01 -3.41
N VAL A 174 4.04 2.09 -4.71
CA VAL A 174 5.29 2.66 -5.25
C VAL A 174 4.99 3.71 -6.32
N GLY A 175 5.82 4.73 -6.39
CA GLY A 175 5.83 5.72 -7.47
C GLY A 175 7.03 5.51 -8.38
N ALA A 176 6.83 5.35 -9.68
CA ALA A 176 7.88 4.99 -10.62
C ALA A 176 9.06 6.00 -10.66
N GLN A 177 8.78 7.29 -10.49
CA GLN A 177 9.80 8.37 -10.54
C GLN A 177 10.65 8.49 -9.26
N LYS A 178 10.45 7.61 -8.29
CA LYS A 178 11.21 7.59 -7.03
C LYS A 178 12.37 6.58 -7.14
N CYS A 179 12.56 5.73 -6.15
CA CYS A 179 13.70 4.82 -6.10
C CYS A 179 13.72 3.76 -7.21
N THR A 180 12.60 3.51 -7.87
CA THR A 180 12.57 2.64 -9.06
C THR A 180 13.07 3.33 -10.34
N ALA A 181 13.42 4.61 -10.28
CA ALA A 181 14.04 5.40 -11.38
C ALA A 181 13.27 5.36 -12.72
N GLY A 182 11.96 5.15 -12.67
CA GLY A 182 11.08 5.14 -13.84
C GLY A 182 10.53 6.53 -14.18
N PRO A 183 9.69 6.65 -15.21
CA PRO A 183 9.06 7.92 -15.58
C PRO A 183 7.99 8.33 -14.56
N SER A 184 7.76 9.65 -14.44
CA SER A 184 6.61 10.16 -13.69
C SER A 184 5.29 9.85 -14.39
N GLY A 185 4.19 9.80 -13.65
CA GLY A 185 2.85 9.52 -14.19
C GLY A 185 2.50 8.03 -14.19
N ILE A 186 3.34 7.19 -13.60
CA ILE A 186 3.08 5.75 -13.37
C ILE A 186 3.33 5.42 -11.90
N ALA A 187 2.44 4.64 -11.34
CA ALA A 187 2.58 4.06 -10.01
C ALA A 187 2.22 2.57 -10.07
N ALA A 188 2.58 1.82 -9.04
CA ALA A 188 2.13 0.44 -8.89
C ALA A 188 1.71 0.17 -7.44
N ILE A 189 0.82 -0.81 -7.29
CA ILE A 189 0.29 -1.25 -6.02
C ILE A 189 0.44 -2.76 -5.95
N ALA A 190 1.12 -3.27 -4.92
CA ALA A 190 1.08 -4.68 -4.57
C ALA A 190 -0.04 -4.88 -3.54
N ILE A 191 -1.00 -5.78 -3.81
CA ILE A 191 -2.14 -6.10 -2.93
C ILE A 191 -2.25 -7.61 -2.74
N ASN A 192 -2.56 -8.03 -1.51
CA ASN A 192 -2.78 -9.45 -1.20
C ASN A 192 -4.25 -9.86 -1.31
N SER A 193 -4.56 -11.15 -1.05
CA SER A 193 -5.92 -11.69 -1.12
C SER A 193 -6.85 -11.02 -0.10
N ASN A 194 -6.40 -10.75 1.13
CA ASN A 194 -7.23 -10.11 2.15
C ASN A 194 -7.73 -8.74 1.70
N PHE A 195 -6.86 -7.94 1.06
CA PHE A 195 -7.27 -6.67 0.46
C PHE A 195 -8.37 -6.87 -0.58
N ILE A 196 -8.18 -7.84 -1.48
CA ILE A 196 -9.12 -8.13 -2.57
C ILE A 196 -10.47 -8.60 -2.02
N GLU A 197 -10.46 -9.52 -1.05
CA GLU A 197 -11.66 -10.02 -0.39
C GLU A 197 -12.44 -8.90 0.31
N ARG A 198 -11.73 -8.00 0.99
CA ARG A 198 -12.36 -6.84 1.62
C ARG A 198 -13.03 -5.91 0.61
N VAL A 199 -12.37 -5.63 -0.53
CA VAL A 199 -12.94 -4.82 -1.62
C VAL A 199 -14.22 -5.47 -2.17
N HIS A 200 -14.22 -6.78 -2.39
CA HIS A 200 -15.41 -7.51 -2.82
C HIS A 200 -16.54 -7.40 -1.77
N ALA A 201 -16.24 -7.64 -0.50
CA ALA A 201 -17.22 -7.55 0.57
C ALA A 201 -17.84 -6.14 0.70
N ILE A 202 -17.08 -5.08 0.44
CA ILE A 202 -17.58 -3.70 0.42
C ILE A 202 -18.54 -3.50 -0.75
N ARG A 203 -18.17 -3.97 -1.95
CA ARG A 203 -19.00 -3.83 -3.16
C ARG A 203 -20.31 -4.62 -3.07
N ASP A 204 -20.25 -5.86 -2.59
CA ASP A 204 -21.42 -6.73 -2.48
C ASP A 204 -22.48 -6.20 -1.53
N GLN A 205 -22.09 -5.39 -0.54
CA GLN A 205 -23.00 -4.74 0.41
C GLN A 205 -23.56 -3.40 -0.11
N GLY A 206 -23.25 -3.02 -1.35
CA GLY A 206 -23.71 -1.77 -1.95
C GLY A 206 -23.05 -0.51 -1.38
N ASP A 207 -21.99 -0.67 -0.61
CA ASP A 207 -21.27 0.39 0.11
C ASP A 207 -20.06 0.89 -0.70
N SER A 208 -20.06 0.64 -2.01
CA SER A 208 -19.01 1.11 -2.90
C SER A 208 -18.99 2.62 -2.97
N ASN A 209 -17.83 3.22 -2.81
CA ASN A 209 -17.62 4.63 -3.10
C ASN A 209 -17.92 4.85 -4.60
N PRO A 210 -18.95 5.63 -4.98
CA PRO A 210 -19.39 5.76 -6.36
C PRO A 210 -18.35 6.40 -7.30
N ASN A 211 -17.23 6.86 -6.77
CA ASN A 211 -16.21 7.58 -7.54
C ASN A 211 -15.00 6.71 -7.94
N TYR A 212 -14.97 5.39 -7.61
CA TYR A 212 -13.83 4.51 -7.92
C TYR A 212 -14.26 3.09 -8.29
#